data_0b5fde33e9ff87fef47dabc89789f8d7
#
_entry.id   0b5fde33e9ff87fef47dabc89789f8d7
#
_cell.length_a   1.000
_cell.length_b   1.000
_cell.length_c   1.000
_cell.angle_alpha   90.00
_cell.angle_beta   90.00
_cell.angle_gamma   90.00
#
_symmetry.space_group_name_H-M   'P 1'
#
loop_
_entity.id
_entity.type
_entity.pdbx_description
1 polymer ?
#
loop_
_entity_poly.entity_id
_entity_poly.type
_entity_poly.pdbx_seq_one_letter_code
_entity_poly.pdbx_strand_id
1 'polypeptide(L)'
;LKGSMSALAYTGSYWLSAVPFAACIANINKMKELDTPKMFRELGLKLTDGLKEVATANGFNMVVSGEPSLFYLRLADDDSLFIHQDWIQECVKRGIFFAGHHNHFINASLTEEDIKYTLEVADEAFKAIRPKY
;
A
#
# COMPACT_ATOMS: atom_id res chain seq x y z
N LEU A 1 -22.38 19.89 -9.70
CA LEU A 1 -21.25 19.13 -10.27
C LEU A 1 -20.93 19.53 -11.72
N LYS A 2 -21.94 19.60 -12.64
CA LYS A 2 -21.67 20.01 -14.04
C LYS A 2 -21.08 21.42 -14.15
N GLY A 3 -21.59 22.39 -13.38
CA GLY A 3 -21.08 23.76 -13.37
C GLY A 3 -19.68 23.91 -12.81
N SER A 4 -19.32 23.12 -11.81
CA SER A 4 -17.96 23.13 -11.22
C SER A 4 -16.94 22.51 -12.17
N MET A 5 -17.30 21.47 -12.90
CA MET A 5 -16.40 20.82 -13.86
C MET A 5 -16.11 21.67 -15.09
N SER A 6 -17.05 22.52 -15.53
CA SER A 6 -16.84 23.42 -16.68
C SER A 6 -15.86 24.56 -16.38
N ALA A 7 -15.59 24.84 -15.10
CA ALA A 7 -14.62 25.84 -14.67
C ALA A 7 -13.18 25.33 -14.57
N LEU A 8 -12.96 24.01 -14.70
CA LEU A 8 -11.64 23.40 -14.64
C LEU A 8 -10.97 23.41 -16.00
N ALA A 9 -9.74 23.90 -16.05
CA ALA A 9 -8.90 23.77 -17.25
C ALA A 9 -8.28 22.37 -17.27
N TYR A 10 -8.68 21.56 -18.22
CA TYR A 10 -8.10 20.24 -18.48
C TYR A 10 -7.04 20.32 -19.57
N THR A 11 -5.90 19.74 -19.31
CA THR A 11 -4.86 19.58 -20.32
C THR A 11 -4.13 18.25 -20.14
N GLY A 12 -3.67 17.64 -21.22
CA GLY A 12 -2.95 16.37 -21.19
C GLY A 12 -2.74 15.77 -22.57
N SER A 13 -1.64 15.04 -22.75
CA SER A 13 -1.22 14.47 -24.02
C SER A 13 -2.20 13.45 -24.61
N TYR A 14 -3.02 12.82 -23.78
CA TYR A 14 -3.95 11.75 -24.18
C TYR A 14 -5.43 12.20 -24.21
N TRP A 15 -5.65 13.51 -24.24
CA TRP A 15 -6.97 14.10 -24.37
C TRP A 15 -7.70 13.55 -25.60
N LEU A 16 -8.95 13.23 -25.43
CA LEU A 16 -9.85 12.74 -26.46
C LEU A 16 -9.38 11.44 -27.15
N SER A 17 -8.39 10.76 -26.63
CA SER A 17 -8.03 9.43 -27.09
C SER A 17 -9.08 8.40 -26.64
N ALA A 18 -9.62 7.63 -27.57
CA ALA A 18 -10.65 6.61 -27.27
C ALA A 18 -10.12 5.45 -26.44
N VAL A 19 -8.85 5.07 -26.59
CA VAL A 19 -8.25 3.92 -25.93
C VAL A 19 -8.21 4.07 -24.41
N PRO A 20 -7.70 5.16 -23.80
CA PRO A 20 -7.76 5.34 -22.36
C PRO A 20 -9.20 5.38 -21.81
N PHE A 21 -10.14 5.96 -22.51
CA PHE A 21 -11.54 5.96 -22.08
C PHE A 21 -12.16 4.56 -22.09
N ALA A 22 -11.89 3.77 -23.12
CA ALA A 22 -12.34 2.39 -23.19
C ALA A 22 -11.75 1.55 -22.05
N ALA A 23 -10.45 1.70 -21.79
CA ALA A 23 -9.77 1.04 -20.66
C ALA A 23 -10.36 1.47 -19.30
N CYS A 24 -10.64 2.76 -19.13
CA CYS A 24 -11.26 3.31 -17.93
C CYS A 24 -12.66 2.71 -17.69
N ILE A 25 -13.49 2.64 -18.72
CA ILE A 25 -14.83 2.05 -18.65
C ILE A 25 -14.73 0.56 -18.28
N ALA A 26 -13.84 -0.19 -18.93
CA ALA A 26 -13.63 -1.61 -18.64
C ALA A 26 -13.17 -1.81 -17.19
N ASN A 27 -12.23 -1.01 -16.70
CA ASN A 27 -11.75 -1.07 -15.33
C ASN A 27 -12.86 -0.77 -14.32
N ILE A 28 -13.64 0.30 -14.51
CA ILE A 28 -14.76 0.65 -13.63
C ILE A 28 -15.82 -0.46 -13.61
N ASN A 29 -16.13 -1.07 -14.74
CA ASN A 29 -17.06 -2.17 -14.79
C ASN A 29 -16.52 -3.40 -14.02
N LYS A 30 -15.23 -3.70 -14.16
CA LYS A 30 -14.58 -4.77 -13.41
C LYS A 30 -14.56 -4.49 -11.90
N MET A 31 -14.30 -3.25 -11.52
CA MET A 31 -14.38 -2.83 -10.11
C MET A 31 -15.77 -3.03 -9.51
N LYS A 32 -16.82 -2.71 -10.26
CA LYS A 32 -18.22 -2.95 -9.82
C LYS A 32 -18.53 -4.43 -9.70
N GLU A 33 -18.10 -5.25 -10.68
CA GLU A 33 -18.28 -6.70 -10.68
C GLU A 33 -17.65 -7.35 -9.44
N LEU A 34 -16.46 -6.92 -9.07
CA LEU A 34 -15.67 -7.49 -7.96
C LEU A 34 -15.96 -6.85 -6.59
N ASP A 35 -16.79 -5.81 -6.54
CA ASP A 35 -16.96 -4.97 -5.33
C ASP A 35 -15.61 -4.55 -4.72
N THR A 36 -14.72 -4.01 -5.58
CA THR A 36 -13.33 -3.75 -5.18
C THR A 36 -13.16 -2.83 -3.99
N PRO A 37 -14.01 -1.83 -3.72
CA PRO A 37 -13.86 -1.01 -2.52
C PRO A 37 -13.93 -1.85 -1.24
N LYS A 38 -14.85 -2.80 -1.17
CA LYS A 38 -14.96 -3.72 -0.03
C LYS A 38 -13.78 -4.68 0.03
N MET A 39 -13.48 -5.33 -1.09
CA MET A 39 -12.36 -6.30 -1.19
C MET A 39 -11.03 -5.65 -0.81
N PHE A 40 -10.73 -4.46 -1.34
CA PHE A 40 -9.47 -3.75 -1.05
C PHE A 40 -9.38 -3.34 0.41
N ARG A 41 -10.50 -2.93 1.01
CA ARG A 41 -10.53 -2.60 2.43
C ARG A 41 -10.24 -3.83 3.30
N GLU A 42 -10.86 -4.98 2.99
CA GLU A 42 -10.66 -6.22 3.74
C GLU A 42 -9.22 -6.74 3.64
N LEU A 43 -8.66 -6.79 2.44
CA LEU A 43 -7.26 -7.17 2.22
C LEU A 43 -6.28 -6.18 2.87
N GLY A 44 -6.56 -4.89 2.74
CA GLY A 44 -5.75 -3.84 3.34
C GLY A 44 -5.74 -3.90 4.86
N LEU A 45 -6.88 -4.17 5.50
CA LEU A 45 -6.95 -4.38 6.95
C LEU A 45 -6.11 -5.58 7.39
N LYS A 46 -6.23 -6.72 6.71
CA LYS A 46 -5.42 -7.91 7.01
C LYS A 46 -3.92 -7.60 6.95
N LEU A 47 -3.49 -6.91 5.89
CA LEU A 47 -2.09 -6.55 5.73
C LEU A 47 -1.64 -5.55 6.80
N THR A 48 -2.37 -4.46 6.98
CA THR A 48 -1.95 -3.37 7.89
C THR A 48 -2.00 -3.77 9.36
N ASP A 49 -2.99 -4.54 9.76
CA ASP A 49 -3.08 -5.05 11.13
C ASP A 49 -2.01 -6.11 11.39
N GLY A 50 -1.79 -7.03 10.44
CA GLY A 50 -0.71 -8.00 10.52
C GLY A 50 0.68 -7.35 10.61
N LEU A 51 0.94 -6.29 9.84
CA LEU A 51 2.21 -5.55 9.92
C LEU A 51 2.42 -4.89 11.29
N LYS A 52 1.36 -4.33 11.91
CA LYS A 52 1.43 -3.79 13.28
C LYS A 52 1.73 -4.88 14.32
N GLU A 53 1.07 -6.03 14.20
CA GLU A 53 1.29 -7.17 15.08
C GLU A 53 2.72 -7.69 14.96
N VAL A 54 3.22 -7.89 13.76
CA VAL A 54 4.60 -8.33 13.49
C VAL A 54 5.61 -7.33 14.02
N ALA A 55 5.41 -6.03 13.79
CA ALA A 55 6.29 -4.99 14.34
C ALA A 55 6.33 -5.05 15.87
N THR A 56 5.17 -5.11 16.52
CA THR A 56 5.02 -5.18 17.97
C THR A 56 5.72 -6.42 18.54
N ALA A 57 5.55 -7.58 17.91
CA ALA A 57 6.20 -8.83 18.32
C ALA A 57 7.74 -8.75 18.29
N ASN A 58 8.29 -7.88 17.46
CA ASN A 58 9.73 -7.64 17.34
C ASN A 58 10.23 -6.42 18.14
N GLY A 59 9.35 -5.75 18.90
CA GLY A 59 9.70 -4.61 19.74
C GLY A 59 9.69 -3.26 19.02
N PHE A 60 9.10 -3.20 17.85
CA PHE A 60 8.91 -1.97 17.08
C PHE A 60 7.45 -1.51 17.11
N ASN A 61 7.21 -0.22 16.97
CA ASN A 61 5.88 0.36 16.93
C ASN A 61 5.59 0.90 15.53
N MET A 62 4.79 0.16 14.75
CA MET A 62 4.40 0.57 13.40
C MET A 62 3.09 1.37 13.42
N VAL A 63 3.14 2.57 12.90
CA VAL A 63 1.98 3.41 12.67
C VAL A 63 1.52 3.30 11.22
N VAL A 64 0.23 3.06 11.06
CA VAL A 64 -0.43 3.04 9.76
C VAL A 64 -1.42 4.20 9.70
N SER A 65 -1.41 4.96 8.63
CA SER A 65 -2.34 6.06 8.38
C SER A 65 -2.98 5.96 7.01
N GLY A 66 -4.14 6.58 6.84
CA GLY A 66 -4.95 6.53 5.63
C GLY A 66 -6.00 5.41 5.64
N GLU A 67 -6.67 5.22 4.51
CA GLU A 67 -7.60 4.12 4.32
C GLU A 67 -6.84 2.80 4.11
N PRO A 68 -7.35 1.65 4.58
CA PRO A 68 -6.67 0.37 4.41
C PRO A 68 -6.32 -0.01 2.97
N SER A 69 -7.09 0.48 2.00
CA SER A 69 -6.82 0.29 0.58
C SER A 69 -5.74 1.20 0.01
N LEU A 70 -5.42 2.28 0.74
CA LEU A 70 -4.46 3.32 0.38
C LEU A 70 -3.79 3.83 1.66
N PHE A 71 -2.76 3.16 2.12
CA PHE A 71 -2.15 3.41 3.42
C PHE A 71 -0.71 3.89 3.34
N TYR A 72 -0.26 4.55 4.39
CA TYR A 72 1.12 4.92 4.61
C TYR A 72 1.65 4.25 5.88
N LEU A 73 2.90 3.79 5.83
CA LEU A 73 3.59 3.10 6.93
C LEU A 73 4.74 3.95 7.47
N ARG A 74 4.90 3.97 8.79
CA ARG A 74 6.10 4.49 9.43
C ARG A 74 6.30 3.84 10.80
N LEU A 75 7.55 3.82 11.29
CA LEU A 75 7.85 3.48 12.67
C LEU A 75 7.70 4.72 13.55
N ALA A 76 7.02 4.60 14.69
CA ALA A 76 6.65 5.75 15.53
C ALA A 76 7.87 6.42 16.19
N ASP A 77 8.83 5.62 16.62
CA ASP A 77 10.00 6.08 17.39
C ASP A 77 11.24 6.26 16.51
N ASP A 78 11.04 6.66 15.25
CA ASP A 78 12.08 6.85 14.24
C ASP A 78 11.94 8.20 13.54
N ASP A 79 12.34 9.28 14.22
CA ASP A 79 12.29 10.63 13.66
C ASP A 79 13.22 10.82 12.46
N SER A 80 14.29 10.04 12.38
CA SER A 80 15.26 10.08 11.28
C SER A 80 14.82 9.29 10.05
N LEU A 81 13.84 8.39 10.20
CA LEU A 81 13.42 7.38 9.24
C LEU A 81 14.49 6.35 8.85
N PHE A 82 15.62 6.29 9.56
CA PHE A 82 16.70 5.34 9.24
C PHE A 82 16.33 3.90 9.63
N ILE A 83 15.66 3.70 10.76
CA ILE A 83 15.19 2.37 11.17
C ILE A 83 14.17 1.85 10.14
N HIS A 84 13.23 2.72 9.74
CA HIS A 84 12.24 2.41 8.71
C HIS A 84 12.90 2.05 7.37
N GLN A 85 13.91 2.80 6.94
CA GLN A 85 14.65 2.51 5.71
C GLN A 85 15.43 1.20 5.78
N ASP A 86 16.09 0.91 6.92
CA ASP A 86 16.79 -0.35 7.13
C ASP A 86 15.82 -1.56 7.08
N TRP A 87 14.63 -1.43 7.69
CA TRP A 87 13.59 -2.44 7.60
C TRP A 87 13.12 -2.67 6.15
N ILE A 88 12.84 -1.59 5.41
CA ILE A 88 12.46 -1.68 3.99
C ILE A 88 13.56 -2.38 3.18
N GLN A 89 14.82 -2.03 3.41
CA GLN A 89 15.95 -2.64 2.71
C GLN A 89 16.00 -4.16 2.95
N GLU A 90 15.75 -4.60 4.18
CA GLU A 90 15.69 -6.03 4.51
C GLU A 90 14.47 -6.73 3.87
N CYS A 91 13.33 -6.04 3.76
CA CYS A 91 12.17 -6.55 3.02
C CYS A 91 12.49 -6.71 1.52
N VAL A 92 13.14 -5.71 0.91
CA VAL A 92 13.53 -5.75 -0.50
C VAL A 92 14.49 -6.90 -0.81
N LYS A 93 15.47 -7.16 0.06
CA LYS A 93 16.39 -8.30 -0.09
C LYS A 93 15.66 -9.66 -0.10
N ARG A 94 14.46 -9.71 0.47
CA ARG A 94 13.60 -10.91 0.56
C ARG A 94 12.44 -10.89 -0.44
N GLY A 95 12.46 -9.96 -1.40
CA GLY A 95 11.51 -9.91 -2.52
C GLY A 95 10.23 -9.10 -2.26
N ILE A 96 10.11 -8.41 -1.13
CA ILE A 96 8.98 -7.51 -0.84
C ILE A 96 9.42 -6.06 -0.89
N PHE A 97 8.78 -5.28 -1.75
CA PHE A 97 9.05 -3.85 -1.88
C PHE A 97 8.00 -3.02 -1.15
N PHE A 98 8.45 -2.25 -0.16
CA PHE A 98 7.69 -1.16 0.44
C PHE A 98 8.28 0.18 0.04
N ALA A 99 7.43 1.16 -0.26
CA ALA A 99 7.86 2.52 -0.55
C ALA A 99 8.12 3.29 0.75
N GLY A 100 9.34 3.84 0.91
CA GLY A 100 9.72 4.55 2.14
C GLY A 100 9.04 5.91 2.32
N HIS A 101 8.63 6.55 1.23
CA HIS A 101 8.10 7.92 1.23
C HIS A 101 6.83 8.08 0.41
N HIS A 102 6.11 6.99 0.18
CA HIS A 102 4.90 7.00 -0.64
C HIS A 102 3.83 6.07 -0.04
N ASN A 103 2.59 6.34 -0.38
CA ASN A 103 1.48 5.48 -0.02
C ASN A 103 1.56 4.13 -0.74
N HIS A 104 0.99 3.12 -0.09
CA HIS A 104 0.81 1.77 -0.64
C HIS A 104 -0.62 1.59 -1.10
N PHE A 105 -0.78 0.80 -2.16
CA PHE A 105 -2.08 0.57 -2.80
C PHE A 105 -2.39 -0.92 -2.81
N ILE A 106 -3.58 -1.27 -2.35
CA ILE A 106 -4.12 -2.61 -2.56
C ILE A 106 -4.70 -2.71 -3.96
N ASN A 107 -4.53 -3.84 -4.60
CA ASN A 107 -5.08 -4.11 -5.92
C ASN A 107 -5.73 -5.49 -6.01
N ALA A 108 -6.47 -5.74 -7.09
CA ALA A 108 -7.26 -6.95 -7.25
C ALA A 108 -6.44 -8.23 -7.56
N SER A 109 -5.14 -8.10 -7.79
CA SER A 109 -4.24 -9.24 -8.01
C SER A 109 -3.63 -9.77 -6.70
N LEU A 110 -3.74 -9.00 -5.61
CA LEU A 110 -3.21 -9.39 -4.32
C LEU A 110 -4.04 -10.54 -3.73
N THR A 111 -3.37 -11.61 -3.33
CA THR A 111 -3.97 -12.80 -2.74
C THR A 111 -3.71 -12.88 -1.22
N GLU A 112 -4.42 -13.76 -0.54
CA GLU A 112 -4.15 -14.09 0.88
C GLU A 112 -2.73 -14.65 1.07
N GLU A 113 -2.23 -15.43 0.10
CA GLU A 113 -0.87 -15.97 0.08
C GLU A 113 0.18 -14.86 0.01
N ASP A 114 -0.06 -13.84 -0.83
CA ASP A 114 0.84 -12.68 -0.93
C ASP A 114 0.89 -11.89 0.39
N ILE A 115 -0.26 -11.73 1.06
CA ILE A 115 -0.31 -11.09 2.38
C ILE A 115 0.48 -11.91 3.39
N LYS A 116 0.25 -13.20 3.47
CA LYS A 116 0.96 -14.09 4.38
C LYS A 116 2.46 -14.03 4.16
N TYR A 117 2.91 -14.17 2.92
CA TYR A 117 4.32 -14.07 2.56
C TYR A 117 4.90 -12.70 2.93
N THR A 118 4.15 -11.62 2.68
CA THR A 118 4.57 -10.26 3.04
C THR A 118 4.79 -10.12 4.56
N LEU A 119 3.90 -10.70 5.37
CA LEU A 119 4.03 -10.66 6.84
C LEU A 119 5.20 -11.50 7.35
N GLU A 120 5.44 -12.67 6.75
CA GLU A 120 6.62 -13.50 7.04
C GLU A 120 7.92 -12.75 6.74
N VAL A 121 8.01 -12.13 5.59
CA VAL A 121 9.17 -11.30 5.20
C VAL A 121 9.33 -10.08 6.11
N ALA A 122 8.25 -9.42 6.47
CA ALA A 122 8.27 -8.28 7.39
C ALA A 122 8.82 -8.67 8.77
N ASP A 123 8.43 -9.84 9.29
CA ASP A 123 8.93 -10.40 10.55
C ASP A 123 10.42 -10.69 10.49
N GLU A 124 10.88 -11.38 9.45
CA GLU A 124 12.31 -11.64 9.24
C GLU A 124 13.13 -10.35 9.09
N ALA A 125 12.58 -9.35 8.41
CA ALA A 125 13.23 -8.07 8.26
C ALA A 125 13.39 -7.34 9.61
N PHE A 126 12.36 -7.34 10.46
CA PHE A 126 12.47 -6.78 11.82
C PHE A 126 13.49 -7.53 12.67
N LYS A 127 13.51 -8.86 12.62
CA LYS A 127 14.53 -9.67 13.31
C LYS A 127 15.94 -9.34 12.84
N ALA A 128 16.12 -9.06 11.55
CA ALA A 128 17.42 -8.74 10.97
C ALA A 128 17.94 -7.35 11.40
N ILE A 129 17.07 -6.36 11.58
CA ILE A 129 17.48 -5.02 12.03
C ILE A 129 17.58 -4.88 13.53
N ARG A 130 16.79 -5.64 14.31
CA ARG A 130 16.72 -5.55 15.78
C ARG A 130 18.07 -5.50 16.51
N PRO A 131 19.15 -6.24 16.10
CA PRO A 131 20.44 -6.16 16.78
C PRO A 131 21.16 -4.81 16.60
N LYS A 132 20.67 -3.95 15.72
CA LYS A 132 21.26 -2.61 15.48
C LYS A 132 20.59 -1.51 16.31
N TYR A 133 19.38 -1.79 16.79
CA TYR A 133 18.50 -0.86 17.49
C TYR A 133 17.90 -1.50 18.75
#